data_90fb71029cfc57d9f1e295e54b3a42fa
#
_entry.id   90fb71029cfc57d9f1e295e54b3a42fa
#
_cell.length_a   1.000
_cell.length_b   1.000
_cell.length_c   1.000
_cell.angle_alpha   90.00
_cell.angle_beta   90.00
_cell.angle_gamma   90.00
#
_symmetry.space_group_name_H-M   'P 1'
#
loop_
_entity.id
_entity.type
_entity.pdbx_description
1 polymer ?
#
loop_
_entity_poly.entity_id
_entity_poly.type
_entity_poly.pdbx_seq_one_letter_code
_entity_poly.pdbx_strand_id
1 'polypeptide(L)'
;MSLENLTKELIQIESISPNDAGCFDILESELNGMNFSCERINYKNVENLYAVLGSEGPTFCFLGHTDVVPTGPLDKWTYPPFGGEIHNDHMYGRGAADMKGNICAFIDALKTFLSTEKLNFRISVLLTSNEEGTPEDGFIDELLEKLKARGEKIDYCLVGELSLIHI
;
A
#
# COMPACT_ATOMS: atom_id res chain seq x y z
N MET A 1 9.86 -8.52 8.54
CA MET A 1 9.95 -7.33 9.44
C MET A 1 8.77 -7.32 10.39
N SER A 2 8.84 -6.70 11.59
CA SER A 2 7.66 -6.51 12.46
C SER A 2 6.77 -5.40 11.89
N LEU A 3 5.47 -5.41 12.25
CA LEU A 3 4.50 -4.37 11.84
C LEU A 3 5.02 -2.97 12.14
N GLU A 4 5.47 -2.75 13.38
CA GLU A 4 5.99 -1.46 13.84
C GLU A 4 7.18 -0.97 13.00
N ASN A 5 8.17 -1.83 12.77
CA ASN A 5 9.35 -1.47 11.99
C ASN A 5 9.01 -1.20 10.52
N LEU A 6 8.16 -2.03 9.92
CA LEU A 6 7.71 -1.83 8.54
C LEU A 6 6.98 -0.50 8.38
N THR A 7 6.06 -0.20 9.32
CA THR A 7 5.31 1.07 9.29
C THR A 7 6.25 2.26 9.45
N LYS A 8 7.20 2.17 10.39
CA LYS A 8 8.19 3.22 10.61
C LYS A 8 9.05 3.48 9.37
N GLU A 9 9.57 2.42 8.74
CA GLU A 9 10.36 2.55 7.52
C GLU A 9 9.58 3.22 6.38
N LEU A 10 8.31 2.83 6.18
CA LEU A 10 7.50 3.46 5.15
C LEU A 10 7.18 4.92 5.47
N ILE A 11 6.90 5.28 6.73
CA ILE A 11 6.67 6.68 7.13
C ILE A 11 7.92 7.53 6.87
N GLN A 12 9.12 6.99 7.07
CA GLN A 12 10.38 7.72 6.86
C GLN A 12 10.68 8.02 5.39
N ILE A 13 9.93 7.43 4.46
CA ILE A 13 10.04 7.73 3.04
C ILE A 13 9.12 8.91 2.70
N GLU A 14 9.68 9.98 2.14
CA GLU A 14 8.95 11.16 1.69
C GLU A 14 8.31 10.93 0.32
N SER A 15 7.35 10.01 0.25
CA SER A 15 6.62 9.64 -0.97
C SER A 15 5.50 10.63 -1.28
N ILE A 16 5.86 11.90 -1.49
CA ILE A 16 4.87 12.93 -1.86
C ILE A 16 4.40 12.68 -3.28
N SER A 17 3.06 12.64 -3.44
CA SER A 17 2.40 12.35 -4.74
C SER A 17 3.01 13.13 -5.90
N PRO A 18 3.24 12.51 -7.07
CA PRO A 18 2.92 11.12 -7.42
C PRO A 18 4.10 10.13 -7.21
N ASN A 19 5.09 10.47 -6.38
CA ASN A 19 6.32 9.70 -6.24
C ASN A 19 6.17 8.58 -5.19
N ASP A 20 6.51 7.35 -5.56
CA ASP A 20 6.64 6.24 -4.61
C ASP A 20 7.87 6.38 -3.69
N ALA A 21 8.92 6.98 -4.21
CA ALA A 21 10.18 7.25 -3.50
C ALA A 21 10.85 6.02 -2.87
N GLY A 22 10.50 4.81 -3.31
CA GLY A 22 11.08 3.55 -2.83
C GLY A 22 10.22 2.78 -1.82
N CYS A 23 9.01 3.22 -1.52
CA CYS A 23 8.07 2.45 -0.69
C CYS A 23 7.83 1.05 -1.27
N PHE A 24 7.66 0.96 -2.59
CA PHE A 24 7.42 -0.32 -3.24
C PHE A 24 8.61 -1.28 -3.17
N ASP A 25 9.84 -0.81 -3.07
CA ASP A 25 11.00 -1.70 -2.93
C ASP A 25 10.90 -2.50 -1.62
N ILE A 26 10.49 -1.84 -0.54
CA ILE A 26 10.29 -2.47 0.76
C ILE A 26 9.08 -3.42 0.71
N LEU A 27 7.96 -2.95 0.16
CA LEU A 27 6.72 -3.73 0.10
C LEU A 27 6.85 -4.96 -0.81
N GLU A 28 7.52 -4.81 -1.95
CA GLU A 28 7.84 -5.91 -2.86
C GLU A 28 8.74 -6.96 -2.19
N SER A 29 9.73 -6.52 -1.41
CA SER A 29 10.58 -7.43 -0.63
C SER A 29 9.77 -8.24 0.40
N GLU A 30 8.85 -7.59 1.13
CA GLU A 30 7.96 -8.25 2.09
C GLU A 30 7.01 -9.25 1.41
N LEU A 31 6.41 -8.87 0.27
CA LEU A 31 5.50 -9.72 -0.50
C LEU A 31 6.23 -10.89 -1.15
N ASN A 32 7.41 -10.68 -1.74
CA ASN A 32 8.25 -11.75 -2.28
C ASN A 32 8.65 -12.75 -1.19
N GLY A 33 8.92 -12.28 0.03
CA GLY A 33 9.17 -13.15 1.19
C GLY A 33 8.00 -14.08 1.56
N MET A 34 6.78 -13.75 1.11
CA MET A 34 5.57 -14.57 1.23
C MET A 34 5.20 -15.32 -0.05
N ASN A 35 6.12 -15.39 -1.02
CA ASN A 35 5.96 -16.04 -2.32
C ASN A 35 4.93 -15.39 -3.25
N PHE A 36 4.64 -14.12 -3.10
CA PHE A 36 3.90 -13.37 -4.12
C PHE A 36 4.74 -13.19 -5.37
N SER A 37 4.08 -13.20 -6.53
CA SER A 37 4.66 -12.74 -7.79
C SER A 37 4.36 -11.27 -7.93
N CYS A 38 5.39 -10.42 -7.91
CA CYS A 38 5.28 -8.97 -7.96
C CYS A 38 5.59 -8.44 -9.36
N GLU A 39 4.85 -7.44 -9.80
CA GLU A 39 5.03 -6.73 -11.08
C GLU A 39 4.84 -5.23 -10.88
N ARG A 40 5.78 -4.43 -11.40
CA ARG A 40 5.65 -2.97 -11.49
C ARG A 40 4.96 -2.62 -12.80
N ILE A 41 3.83 -1.92 -12.75
CA ILE A 41 3.03 -1.53 -13.92
C ILE A 41 2.88 -0.01 -13.91
N ASN A 42 3.90 0.68 -14.38
CA ASN A 42 3.96 2.14 -14.33
C ASN A 42 3.18 2.77 -15.49
N TYR A 43 2.66 3.96 -15.25
CA TYR A 43 1.98 4.77 -16.25
C TYR A 43 2.28 6.25 -16.02
N LYS A 44 2.82 6.93 -17.01
CA LYS A 44 3.32 8.32 -16.89
C LYS A 44 4.30 8.43 -15.70
N ASN A 45 4.00 9.33 -14.76
CA ASN A 45 4.80 9.57 -13.56
C ASN A 45 4.39 8.68 -12.38
N VAL A 46 3.35 7.86 -12.54
CA VAL A 46 2.80 7.02 -11.48
C VAL A 46 3.40 5.64 -11.52
N GLU A 47 3.90 5.22 -10.38
CA GLU A 47 4.30 3.84 -10.15
C GLU A 47 3.14 3.04 -9.56
N ASN A 48 3.03 1.79 -9.99
CA ASN A 48 2.04 0.87 -9.42
C ASN A 48 2.68 -0.48 -9.19
N LEU A 49 2.31 -1.11 -8.09
CA LEU A 49 2.71 -2.47 -7.74
C LEU A 49 1.49 -3.38 -7.76
N TYR A 50 1.54 -4.41 -8.60
CA TYR A 50 0.60 -5.52 -8.60
C TYR A 50 1.31 -6.78 -8.12
N ALA A 51 0.80 -7.39 -7.06
CA ALA A 51 1.34 -8.63 -6.54
C ALA A 51 0.24 -9.67 -6.39
N VAL A 52 0.54 -10.94 -6.71
CA VAL A 52 -0.44 -12.00 -6.65
C VAL A 52 0.13 -13.26 -6.01
N LEU A 53 -0.68 -13.95 -5.21
CA LEU A 53 -0.41 -15.25 -4.63
C LEU A 53 -1.59 -16.19 -4.90
N GLY A 54 -1.30 -17.43 -5.28
CA GLY A 54 -2.29 -18.43 -5.64
C GLY A 54 -2.64 -18.40 -7.12
N SER A 55 -3.22 -19.49 -7.63
CA SER A 55 -3.54 -19.68 -9.06
C SER A 55 -5.01 -20.04 -9.32
N GLU A 56 -5.75 -20.42 -8.30
CA GLU A 56 -7.10 -20.94 -8.42
C GLU A 56 -8.07 -20.28 -7.44
N GLY A 57 -9.37 -20.37 -7.76
CA GLY A 57 -10.43 -19.82 -6.94
C GLY A 57 -10.70 -18.33 -7.16
N PRO A 58 -11.59 -17.74 -6.34
CA PRO A 58 -11.89 -16.31 -6.41
C PRO A 58 -10.69 -15.47 -5.97
N THR A 59 -10.56 -14.27 -6.52
CA THR A 59 -9.49 -13.31 -6.16
C THR A 59 -9.99 -12.30 -5.16
N PHE A 60 -9.35 -12.28 -3.99
CA PHE A 60 -9.46 -11.22 -3.00
C PHE A 60 -8.33 -10.22 -3.20
N CYS A 61 -8.66 -8.96 -3.43
CA CYS A 61 -7.71 -7.88 -3.66
C CYS A 61 -7.67 -6.93 -2.47
N PHE A 62 -6.47 -6.57 -2.02
CA PHE A 62 -6.24 -5.39 -1.19
C PHE A 62 -5.80 -4.25 -2.09
N LEU A 63 -6.47 -3.10 -1.96
CA LEU A 63 -6.18 -1.87 -2.70
C LEU A 63 -5.73 -0.78 -1.75
N GLY A 64 -4.64 -0.08 -2.10
CA GLY A 64 -4.12 1.04 -1.33
C GLY A 64 -3.15 1.94 -2.10
N HIS A 65 -2.60 2.93 -1.40
CA HIS A 65 -1.60 3.84 -1.95
C HIS A 65 -0.43 4.08 -1.00
N THR A 66 0.74 4.38 -1.56
CA THR A 66 1.96 4.68 -0.79
C THR A 66 2.28 6.16 -0.77
N ASP A 67 1.70 6.92 -1.67
CA ASP A 67 1.91 8.35 -1.73
C ASP A 67 1.17 9.08 -0.59
N VAL A 68 1.61 10.28 -0.33
CA VAL A 68 1.08 11.13 0.73
C VAL A 68 1.01 12.59 0.27
N VAL A 69 0.05 13.34 0.81
CA VAL A 69 -0.01 14.79 0.63
C VAL A 69 1.20 15.50 1.25
N PRO A 70 1.59 16.69 0.78
CA PRO A 70 2.61 17.52 1.40
C PRO A 70 2.35 17.75 2.89
N THR A 71 3.42 17.91 3.65
CA THR A 71 3.35 18.06 5.12
C THR A 71 2.71 19.37 5.58
N GLY A 72 2.71 20.39 4.72
CA GLY A 72 2.39 21.76 5.14
C GLY A 72 3.50 22.35 6.01
N PRO A 73 3.19 23.40 6.81
CA PRO A 73 4.18 24.06 7.67
C PRO A 73 4.73 23.14 8.75
N LEU A 74 6.06 22.95 8.76
CA LEU A 74 6.73 22.01 9.69
C LEU A 74 6.64 22.43 11.15
N ASP A 75 6.51 23.72 11.43
CA ASP A 75 6.35 24.28 12.78
C ASP A 75 5.02 23.92 13.46
N LYS A 76 4.08 23.37 12.71
CA LYS A 76 2.79 22.88 13.23
C LYS A 76 2.80 21.40 13.60
N TRP A 77 3.88 20.70 13.34
CA TRP A 77 4.00 19.28 13.69
C TRP A 77 4.59 19.15 15.10
N THR A 78 3.95 18.33 15.95
CA THR A 78 4.49 17.98 17.27
C THR A 78 5.73 17.12 17.19
N TYR A 79 5.75 16.21 16.20
CA TYR A 79 6.86 15.32 15.87
C TYR A 79 7.17 15.44 14.37
N PRO A 80 8.42 15.17 13.95
CA PRO A 80 8.77 15.24 12.53
C PRO A 80 7.81 14.42 11.65
N PRO A 81 7.26 14.99 10.55
CA PRO A 81 6.27 14.29 9.73
C PRO A 81 6.76 13.00 9.11
N PHE A 82 8.05 12.87 8.85
CA PHE A 82 8.68 11.64 8.36
C PHE A 82 9.59 10.99 9.41
N GLY A 83 9.29 11.17 10.70
CA GLY A 83 10.07 10.59 11.81
C GLY A 83 9.66 9.15 12.12
N GLY A 84 8.36 8.84 12.01
CA GLY A 84 7.83 7.56 12.45
C GLY A 84 8.07 7.32 13.94
N GLU A 85 7.93 8.39 14.74
CA GLU A 85 8.18 8.33 16.19
C GLU A 85 6.98 7.72 16.91
N ILE A 86 7.28 6.98 18.00
CA ILE A 86 6.25 6.35 18.83
C ILE A 86 6.21 7.04 20.19
N HIS A 87 5.05 7.57 20.55
CA HIS A 87 4.78 8.18 21.84
C HIS A 87 3.42 7.73 22.37
N ASN A 88 3.38 7.28 23.62
CA ASN A 88 2.15 6.81 24.28
C ASN A 88 1.38 5.77 23.43
N ASP A 89 2.09 4.79 22.89
CA ASP A 89 1.56 3.71 22.04
C ASP A 89 0.92 4.17 20.71
N HIS A 90 1.24 5.38 20.28
CA HIS A 90 0.81 5.93 18.98
C HIS A 90 2.03 6.23 18.12
N MET A 91 1.98 5.82 16.86
CA MET A 91 2.98 6.17 15.85
C MET A 91 2.57 7.47 15.13
N TYR A 92 3.49 8.42 15.08
CA TYR A 92 3.26 9.74 14.49
C TYR A 92 4.01 9.89 13.18
N GLY A 93 3.32 10.40 12.17
CA GLY A 93 3.93 10.73 10.88
C GLY A 93 2.92 10.92 9.77
N ARG A 94 3.35 11.58 8.69
CA ARG A 94 2.58 11.72 7.47
C ARG A 94 2.40 10.34 6.83
N GLY A 95 1.16 9.96 6.50
CA GLY A 95 0.84 8.65 5.98
C GLY A 95 0.68 7.54 7.04
N ALA A 96 0.85 7.84 8.35
CA ALA A 96 0.69 6.83 9.40
C ALA A 96 -0.74 6.24 9.40
N ALA A 97 -1.76 7.07 9.27
CA ALA A 97 -3.15 6.66 9.22
C ALA A 97 -3.67 6.53 7.78
N ASP A 98 -3.18 7.36 6.88
CA ASP A 98 -3.57 7.47 5.49
C ASP A 98 -2.33 7.39 4.60
N MET A 99 -2.01 6.16 3.96
CA MET A 99 -2.57 4.91 4.47
C MET A 99 -1.47 3.85 4.66
N LYS A 100 -0.19 4.28 4.83
CA LYS A 100 0.96 3.38 4.99
C LYS A 100 0.79 2.41 6.15
N GLY A 101 0.20 2.88 7.28
CA GLY A 101 -0.10 2.01 8.42
C GLY A 101 -1.10 0.90 8.09
N ASN A 102 -2.12 1.20 7.29
CA ASN A 102 -3.13 0.23 6.87
C ASN A 102 -2.54 -0.83 5.94
N ILE A 103 -1.63 -0.43 5.03
CA ILE A 103 -0.88 -1.38 4.20
C ILE A 103 -0.06 -2.33 5.08
N CYS A 104 0.66 -1.78 6.04
CA CYS A 104 1.49 -2.59 6.94
C CYS A 104 0.66 -3.54 7.80
N ALA A 105 -0.48 -3.08 8.32
CA ALA A 105 -1.41 -3.91 9.07
C ALA A 105 -1.96 -5.07 8.22
N PHE A 106 -2.29 -4.81 6.95
CA PHE A 106 -2.71 -5.86 6.03
C PHE A 106 -1.59 -6.87 5.78
N ILE A 107 -0.36 -6.43 5.55
CA ILE A 107 0.80 -7.32 5.33
C ILE A 107 1.07 -8.18 6.57
N ASP A 108 0.96 -7.63 7.78
CA ASP A 108 1.17 -8.37 9.01
C ASP A 108 0.06 -9.42 9.25
N ALA A 109 -1.19 -9.04 9.01
CA ALA A 109 -2.32 -9.97 9.03
C ALA A 109 -2.16 -11.09 7.99
N LEU A 110 -1.67 -10.76 6.80
CA LEU A 110 -1.41 -11.72 5.74
C LEU A 110 -0.31 -12.72 6.10
N LYS A 111 0.79 -12.26 6.72
CA LYS A 111 1.85 -13.14 7.25
C LYS A 111 1.28 -14.12 8.28
N THR A 112 0.47 -13.62 9.19
CA THR A 112 -0.18 -14.44 10.22
C THR A 112 -1.09 -15.48 9.58
N PHE A 113 -1.96 -15.07 8.66
CA PHE A 113 -2.86 -15.97 7.94
C PHE A 113 -2.10 -17.07 7.19
N LEU A 114 -1.11 -16.72 6.38
CA LEU A 114 -0.34 -17.66 5.58
C LEU A 114 0.52 -18.62 6.43
N SER A 115 0.80 -18.28 7.68
CA SER A 115 1.52 -19.16 8.61
C SER A 115 0.64 -20.26 9.23
N THR A 116 -0.67 -20.07 9.27
CA THR A 116 -1.62 -20.94 9.95
C THR A 116 -2.60 -21.62 9.01
N GLU A 117 -2.92 -21.01 7.88
CA GLU A 117 -3.98 -21.44 6.98
C GLU A 117 -3.44 -21.85 5.60
N LYS A 118 -4.13 -22.77 4.95
CA LYS A 118 -3.88 -23.09 3.54
C LYS A 118 -4.68 -22.17 2.65
N LEU A 119 -4.00 -21.57 1.71
CA LEU A 119 -4.63 -20.74 0.68
C LEU A 119 -5.42 -21.62 -0.30
N ASN A 120 -6.72 -21.34 -0.45
CA ASN A 120 -7.62 -21.99 -1.40
C ASN A 120 -8.36 -20.98 -2.31
N PHE A 121 -7.82 -19.76 -2.40
CA PHE A 121 -8.27 -18.66 -3.25
C PHE A 121 -7.04 -17.84 -3.67
N ARG A 122 -7.21 -16.88 -4.57
CA ARG A 122 -6.14 -15.97 -4.96
C ARG A 122 -6.16 -14.73 -4.05
N ILE A 123 -4.98 -14.26 -3.69
CA ILE A 123 -4.82 -12.96 -3.04
C ILE A 123 -4.05 -12.06 -4.01
N SER A 124 -4.54 -10.85 -4.24
CA SER A 124 -3.79 -9.80 -4.92
C SER A 124 -3.64 -8.57 -4.04
N VAL A 125 -2.51 -7.89 -4.23
CA VAL A 125 -2.23 -6.59 -3.62
C VAL A 125 -1.99 -5.62 -4.76
N LEU A 126 -2.70 -4.52 -4.76
CA LEU A 126 -2.64 -3.51 -5.78
C LEU A 126 -2.41 -2.16 -5.09
N LEU A 127 -1.24 -1.58 -5.35
CA LEU A 127 -0.82 -0.33 -4.74
C LEU A 127 -0.45 0.68 -5.82
N THR A 128 -0.82 1.95 -5.58
CA THR A 128 -0.48 3.08 -6.44
C THR A 128 0.35 4.12 -5.69
N SER A 129 1.12 4.91 -6.41
CA SER A 129 1.83 6.08 -5.88
C SER A 129 1.12 7.40 -6.17
N ASN A 130 -0.14 7.38 -6.61
CA ASN A 130 -0.90 8.58 -6.96
C ASN A 130 -2.40 8.43 -6.68
N GLU A 131 -2.75 8.33 -5.43
CA GLU A 131 -4.15 8.46 -4.98
C GLU A 131 -4.43 9.92 -4.58
N GLU A 132 -3.49 10.54 -3.87
CA GLU A 132 -3.54 11.89 -3.33
C GLU A 132 -3.14 12.98 -4.35
N GLY A 133 -2.73 12.58 -5.53
CA GLY A 133 -2.22 13.48 -6.56
C GLY A 133 -3.27 13.97 -7.53
N THR A 134 -2.84 14.34 -8.74
CA THR A 134 -3.71 14.91 -9.76
C THR A 134 -3.99 13.95 -10.91
N PRO A 135 -5.17 14.08 -11.58
CA PRO A 135 -5.51 13.28 -12.75
C PRO A 135 -4.50 13.36 -13.90
N GLU A 136 -3.79 14.50 -14.01
CA GLU A 136 -2.80 14.71 -15.06
C GLU A 136 -1.61 13.77 -14.97
N ASP A 137 -1.27 13.31 -13.76
CA ASP A 137 -0.19 12.37 -13.52
C ASP A 137 -0.59 10.93 -13.88
N GLY A 138 -1.88 10.62 -13.92
CA GLY A 138 -2.47 9.31 -14.18
C GLY A 138 -3.10 8.75 -12.92
N PHE A 139 -4.01 7.82 -13.09
CA PHE A 139 -4.69 7.12 -12.00
C PHE A 139 -4.53 5.61 -12.11
N ILE A 140 -5.07 4.92 -11.12
CA ILE A 140 -5.14 3.47 -11.06
C ILE A 140 -5.98 2.85 -12.20
N ASP A 141 -6.83 3.64 -12.83
CA ASP A 141 -7.73 3.18 -13.92
C ASP A 141 -6.94 2.55 -15.07
N GLU A 142 -5.81 3.13 -15.47
CA GLU A 142 -4.97 2.57 -16.54
C GLU A 142 -4.37 1.22 -16.14
N LEU A 143 -4.04 1.05 -14.87
CA LEU A 143 -3.59 -0.24 -14.34
C LEU A 143 -4.72 -1.25 -14.39
N LEU A 144 -5.93 -0.90 -13.94
CA LEU A 144 -7.10 -1.78 -13.96
C LEU A 144 -7.46 -2.22 -15.40
N GLU A 145 -7.39 -1.31 -16.38
CA GLU A 145 -7.62 -1.67 -17.78
C GLU A 145 -6.53 -2.62 -18.32
N LYS A 146 -5.26 -2.46 -17.92
CA LYS A 146 -4.19 -3.41 -18.30
C LYS A 146 -4.42 -4.78 -17.68
N LEU A 147 -4.80 -4.86 -16.41
CA LEU A 147 -5.10 -6.11 -15.73
C LEU A 147 -6.30 -6.82 -16.37
N LYS A 148 -7.36 -6.08 -16.65
CA LYS A 148 -8.55 -6.58 -17.35
C LYS A 148 -8.23 -7.12 -18.74
N ALA A 149 -7.40 -6.42 -19.51
CA ALA A 149 -6.96 -6.87 -20.83
C ALA A 149 -6.16 -8.18 -20.79
N ARG A 150 -5.51 -8.50 -19.67
CA ARG A 150 -4.81 -9.78 -19.44
C ARG A 150 -5.75 -10.88 -18.93
N GLY A 151 -7.03 -10.60 -18.72
CA GLY A 151 -8.00 -11.53 -18.16
C GLY A 151 -7.95 -11.66 -16.64
N GLU A 152 -7.25 -10.75 -15.94
CA GLU A 152 -7.28 -10.72 -14.48
C GLU A 152 -8.69 -10.36 -13.99
N LYS A 153 -9.13 -11.08 -12.96
CA LYS A 153 -10.45 -10.89 -12.36
C LYS A 153 -10.30 -10.70 -10.86
N ILE A 154 -10.91 -9.65 -10.36
CA ILE A 154 -11.02 -9.36 -8.93
C ILE A 154 -12.48 -9.64 -8.54
N ASP A 155 -12.70 -10.58 -7.62
CA ASP A 155 -14.03 -10.96 -7.14
C ASP A 155 -14.43 -10.18 -5.87
N TYR A 156 -13.45 -9.87 -5.02
CA TYR A 156 -13.62 -9.10 -3.79
C TYR A 156 -12.49 -8.09 -3.66
N CYS A 157 -12.82 -6.88 -3.19
CA CYS A 157 -11.82 -5.84 -2.95
C CYS A 157 -11.98 -5.24 -1.55
N LEU A 158 -10.88 -5.23 -0.79
CA LEU A 158 -10.73 -4.45 0.42
C LEU A 158 -9.94 -3.19 0.08
N VAL A 159 -10.58 -2.05 0.14
CA VAL A 159 -9.93 -0.75 0.04
C VAL A 159 -9.43 -0.40 1.43
N GLY A 160 -8.11 -0.23 1.58
CA GLY A 160 -7.47 -0.02 2.89
C GLY A 160 -7.62 1.40 3.44
N GLU A 161 -8.50 2.20 2.87
CA GLU A 161 -8.76 3.57 3.27
C GLU A 161 -9.59 3.71 4.54
N LEU A 162 -9.39 4.82 5.24
CA LEU A 162 -10.23 5.23 6.35
C LEU A 162 -11.52 5.85 5.81
N SER A 163 -12.67 5.36 6.30
CA SER A 163 -13.96 5.98 6.00
C SER A 163 -14.32 6.98 7.09
N LEU A 164 -14.54 8.23 6.72
CA LEU A 164 -15.07 9.28 7.60
C LEU A 164 -16.59 9.45 7.49
N ILE A 165 -17.25 8.63 6.65
CA ILE A 165 -18.69 8.77 6.35
C ILE A 165 -19.58 8.33 7.53
N HIS A 166 -19.05 7.52 8.43
CA HIS A 166 -19.78 6.90 9.54
C HIS A 166 -19.26 7.29 10.93
N ILE A 167 -18.53 8.39 11.01
CA ILE A 167 -18.05 8.96 12.28
C ILE A 167 -18.97 10.10 12.71
#